data_826e23112d13a1e1138090728b8b1471
#
_entry.id   826e23112d13a1e1138090728b8b1471
#
_cell.length_a   1.000
_cell.length_b   1.000
_cell.length_c   1.000
_cell.angle_alpha   90.00
_cell.angle_beta   90.00
_cell.angle_gamma   90.00
#
_symmetry.space_group_name_H-M   'P 1'
#
loop_
_entity.id
_entity.type
_entity.pdbx_description
1 polymer ?
#
loop_
_entity_poly.entity_id
_entity_poly.type
_entity_poly.pdbx_seq_one_letter_code
_entity_poly.pdbx_strand_id
1 'polypeptide(L)'
;MKDVNKSEFGQAIYIIAIGMVALLGFTALSIDGGRIYLDRRRAQNAADQAVMTSALAKVEGYDWLQRGLDRAAENEFNNDGVTNTVTIYSPPISGFYAADDNYVQVFITTESETSLIQFFYSGETK
;
A
#
# COMPACT_ATOMS: atom_id res chain seq x y z
N MET A 1 37.80 -38.05 32.73
CA MET A 1 36.47 -37.42 32.62
C MET A 1 36.69 -35.94 32.35
N LYS A 2 36.30 -35.48 31.19
CA LYS A 2 36.44 -34.06 30.81
C LYS A 2 35.29 -33.30 31.47
N ASP A 3 35.59 -32.36 32.35
CA ASP A 3 34.62 -31.44 32.92
C ASP A 3 34.02 -30.61 31.79
N VAL A 4 32.78 -30.91 31.44
CA VAL A 4 32.02 -30.10 30.49
C VAL A 4 31.71 -28.78 31.19
N ASN A 5 32.37 -27.69 30.73
CA ASN A 5 32.25 -26.37 31.31
C ASN A 5 30.78 -25.90 31.28
N LYS A 6 30.17 -25.90 32.48
CA LYS A 6 28.78 -25.39 32.69
C LYS A 6 28.61 -23.93 32.27
N SER A 7 29.70 -23.21 32.05
CA SER A 7 29.74 -21.81 31.61
C SER A 7 29.31 -21.63 30.12
N GLU A 8 29.58 -22.63 29.27
CA GLU A 8 29.30 -22.52 27.82
C GLU A 8 27.79 -22.63 27.50
N PHE A 9 27.04 -23.42 28.29
CA PHE A 9 25.59 -23.54 28.12
C PHE A 9 24.83 -22.25 28.42
N GLY A 10 25.28 -21.45 29.42
CA GLY A 10 24.67 -20.15 29.71
C GLY A 10 24.85 -19.15 28.57
N GLN A 11 26.03 -19.11 27.96
CA GLN A 11 26.33 -18.17 26.86
C GLN A 11 25.55 -18.50 25.58
N ALA A 12 25.33 -19.78 25.29
CA ALA A 12 24.55 -20.21 24.12
C ALA A 12 23.07 -19.74 24.19
N ILE A 13 22.46 -19.74 25.38
CA ILE A 13 21.08 -19.29 25.57
C ILE A 13 20.91 -17.80 25.22
N TYR A 14 21.86 -16.94 25.60
CA TYR A 14 21.79 -15.51 25.26
C TYR A 14 21.90 -15.29 23.76
N ILE A 15 22.80 -16.01 23.08
CA ILE A 15 22.99 -15.91 21.63
C ILE A 15 21.73 -16.38 20.90
N ILE A 16 21.12 -17.47 21.33
CA ILE A 16 19.88 -17.98 20.76
C ILE A 16 18.74 -16.98 20.98
N ALA A 17 18.60 -16.41 22.18
CA ALA A 17 17.57 -15.44 22.48
C ALA A 17 17.68 -14.18 21.60
N ILE A 18 18.89 -13.63 21.45
CA ILE A 18 19.14 -12.48 20.57
C ILE A 18 18.86 -12.86 19.10
N GLY A 19 19.29 -14.04 18.67
CA GLY A 19 19.03 -14.55 17.32
C GLY A 19 17.54 -14.69 17.03
N MET A 20 16.75 -15.18 17.98
CA MET A 20 15.28 -15.28 17.84
C MET A 20 14.63 -13.90 17.70
N VAL A 21 15.03 -12.93 18.51
CA VAL A 21 14.51 -11.55 18.40
C VAL A 21 14.85 -10.95 17.03
N ALA A 22 16.07 -11.14 16.55
CA ALA A 22 16.47 -10.67 15.22
C ALA A 22 15.63 -11.32 14.11
N LEU A 23 15.43 -12.65 14.16
CA LEU A 23 14.61 -13.37 13.19
C LEU A 23 13.15 -12.90 13.19
N LEU A 24 12.57 -12.69 14.37
CA LEU A 24 11.21 -12.14 14.49
C LEU A 24 11.12 -10.73 13.90
N GLY A 25 12.12 -9.88 14.15
CA GLY A 25 12.20 -8.54 13.57
C GLY A 25 12.28 -8.55 12.05
N PHE A 26 13.11 -9.40 11.46
CA PHE A 26 13.19 -9.55 10.00
C PHE A 26 11.89 -10.10 9.39
N THR A 27 11.26 -11.06 10.05
CA THR A 27 9.98 -11.63 9.60
C THR A 27 8.89 -10.56 9.60
N ALA A 28 8.80 -9.78 10.65
CA ALA A 28 7.85 -8.68 10.78
C ALA A 28 8.04 -7.63 9.68
N LEU A 29 9.29 -7.20 9.45
CA LEU A 29 9.64 -6.25 8.39
C LEU A 29 9.30 -6.79 6.99
N SER A 30 9.51 -8.09 6.75
CA SER A 30 9.19 -8.74 5.48
C SER A 30 7.68 -8.77 5.22
N ILE A 31 6.87 -9.00 6.26
CA ILE A 31 5.41 -8.99 6.16
C ILE A 31 4.90 -7.58 5.86
N ASP A 32 5.39 -6.56 6.57
CA ASP A 32 4.97 -5.18 6.36
C ASP A 32 5.36 -4.67 4.97
N GLY A 33 6.59 -4.95 4.53
CA GLY A 33 7.04 -4.60 3.18
C GLY A 33 6.21 -5.29 2.09
N GLY A 34 5.85 -6.57 2.31
CA GLY A 34 4.97 -7.33 1.43
C GLY A 34 3.57 -6.72 1.31
N ARG A 35 2.98 -6.27 2.43
CA ARG A 35 1.67 -5.61 2.45
C ARG A 35 1.68 -4.31 1.65
N ILE A 36 2.64 -3.42 1.91
CA ILE A 36 2.78 -2.15 1.18
C ILE A 36 2.91 -2.38 -0.33
N TYR A 37 3.68 -3.38 -0.73
CA TYR A 37 3.82 -3.74 -2.14
C TYR A 37 2.51 -4.23 -2.76
N LEU A 38 1.76 -5.07 -2.06
CA LEU A 38 0.46 -5.58 -2.51
C LEU A 38 -0.58 -4.46 -2.60
N ASP A 39 -0.65 -3.57 -1.63
CA ASP A 39 -1.58 -2.44 -1.61
C ASP A 39 -1.32 -1.49 -2.77
N ARG A 40 -0.05 -1.17 -3.03
CA ARG A 40 0.35 -0.38 -4.19
C ARG A 40 -0.07 -1.05 -5.51
N ARG A 41 0.12 -2.36 -5.63
CA ARG A 41 -0.27 -3.10 -6.83
C ARG A 41 -1.79 -3.14 -7.02
N ARG A 42 -2.56 -3.31 -5.93
CA ARG A 42 -4.03 -3.25 -5.97
C ARG A 42 -4.51 -1.86 -6.41
N ALA A 43 -3.97 -0.80 -5.80
CA ALA A 43 -4.31 0.57 -6.19
C ALA A 43 -3.98 0.86 -7.66
N GLN A 44 -2.82 0.41 -8.15
CA GLN A 44 -2.46 0.53 -9.57
C GLN A 44 -3.46 -0.20 -10.47
N ASN A 45 -3.80 -1.46 -10.16
CA ASN A 45 -4.75 -2.22 -10.96
C ASN A 45 -6.15 -1.59 -10.96
N ALA A 46 -6.59 -1.04 -9.82
CA ALA A 46 -7.86 -0.33 -9.72
C ALA A 46 -7.85 0.97 -10.53
N ALA A 47 -6.76 1.74 -10.47
CA ALA A 47 -6.60 2.95 -11.28
C ALA A 47 -6.61 2.64 -12.77
N ASP A 48 -5.92 1.59 -13.21
CA ASP A 48 -5.90 1.16 -14.62
C ASP A 48 -7.31 0.75 -15.10
N GLN A 49 -8.09 0.06 -14.27
CA GLN A 49 -9.46 -0.32 -14.61
C GLN A 49 -10.39 0.90 -14.61
N ALA A 50 -10.25 1.80 -13.64
CA ALA A 50 -11.05 3.01 -13.54
C ALA A 50 -10.80 3.94 -14.74
N VAL A 51 -9.53 4.14 -15.15
CA VAL A 51 -9.20 4.98 -16.31
C VAL A 51 -9.75 4.40 -17.61
N MET A 52 -9.67 3.07 -17.80
CA MET A 52 -10.21 2.42 -19.00
C MET A 52 -11.74 2.56 -19.06
N THR A 53 -12.43 2.35 -17.93
CA THR A 53 -13.89 2.49 -17.84
C THR A 53 -14.32 3.94 -18.06
N SER A 54 -13.61 4.92 -17.46
CA SER A 54 -13.87 6.34 -17.68
C SER A 54 -13.66 6.75 -19.13
N ALA A 55 -12.56 6.32 -19.74
CA ALA A 55 -12.25 6.65 -21.14
C ALA A 55 -13.32 6.10 -22.10
N LEU A 56 -13.74 4.84 -21.89
CA LEU A 56 -14.80 4.23 -22.68
C LEU A 56 -16.12 4.98 -22.52
N ALA A 57 -16.52 5.25 -21.27
CA ALA A 57 -17.76 6.00 -20.98
C ALA A 57 -17.75 7.39 -21.63
N LYS A 58 -16.59 8.06 -21.64
CA LYS A 58 -16.42 9.37 -22.28
C LYS A 58 -16.64 9.29 -23.79
N VAL A 59 -16.10 8.28 -24.46
CA VAL A 59 -16.30 8.06 -25.90
C VAL A 59 -17.76 7.74 -26.22
N GLU A 60 -18.44 6.99 -25.35
CA GLU A 60 -19.86 6.60 -25.51
C GLU A 60 -20.84 7.71 -25.11
N GLY A 61 -20.36 8.81 -24.53
CA GLY A 61 -21.19 9.95 -24.10
C GLY A 61 -21.92 9.74 -22.77
N TYR A 62 -21.43 8.80 -21.95
CA TYR A 62 -21.92 8.58 -20.58
C TYR A 62 -21.16 9.45 -19.56
N ASP A 63 -21.63 9.45 -18.31
CA ASP A 63 -20.94 10.09 -17.19
C ASP A 63 -19.65 9.32 -16.87
N TRP A 64 -18.57 9.77 -17.48
CA TRP A 64 -17.26 9.15 -17.37
C TRP A 64 -16.70 9.23 -15.94
N LEU A 65 -17.02 10.32 -15.19
CA LEU A 65 -16.54 10.48 -13.82
C LEU A 65 -17.19 9.43 -12.90
N GLN A 66 -18.52 9.34 -12.95
CA GLN A 66 -19.25 8.38 -12.13
C GLN A 66 -18.88 6.95 -12.46
N ARG A 67 -18.78 6.61 -13.75
CA ARG A 67 -18.38 5.26 -14.18
C ARG A 67 -16.99 4.85 -13.70
N GLY A 68 -16.04 5.79 -13.70
CA GLY A 68 -14.70 5.54 -13.18
C GLY A 68 -14.69 5.36 -11.66
N LEU A 69 -15.43 6.18 -10.93
CA LEU A 69 -15.58 6.04 -9.48
C LEU A 69 -16.25 4.72 -9.08
N ASP A 70 -17.32 4.33 -9.77
CA ASP A 70 -17.99 3.05 -9.56
C ASP A 70 -17.02 1.88 -9.79
N ARG A 71 -16.20 1.97 -10.85
CA ARG A 71 -15.21 0.94 -11.14
C ARG A 71 -14.11 0.85 -10.09
N ALA A 72 -13.66 1.97 -9.55
CA ALA A 72 -12.71 1.99 -8.44
C ALA A 72 -13.35 1.36 -7.17
N ALA A 73 -14.60 1.68 -6.88
CA ALA A 73 -15.33 1.13 -5.75
C ALA A 73 -15.53 -0.39 -5.85
N GLU A 74 -15.78 -0.94 -7.05
CA GLU A 74 -15.82 -2.39 -7.31
C GLU A 74 -14.48 -3.08 -7.00
N ASN A 75 -13.38 -2.34 -7.01
CA ASN A 75 -12.04 -2.79 -6.65
C ASN A 75 -11.64 -2.40 -5.22
N GLU A 76 -12.61 -2.15 -4.34
CA GLU A 76 -12.43 -1.82 -2.92
C GLU A 76 -11.91 -0.39 -2.64
N PHE A 77 -11.88 0.51 -3.64
CA PHE A 77 -11.50 1.92 -3.46
C PHE A 77 -12.74 2.82 -3.52
N ASN A 78 -13.41 2.95 -2.36
CA ASN A 78 -14.72 3.60 -2.23
C ASN A 78 -14.68 5.13 -2.19
N ASN A 79 -13.49 5.74 -2.29
CA ASN A 79 -13.30 7.19 -2.22
C ASN A 79 -13.92 7.81 -0.95
N ASP A 80 -13.69 7.19 0.20
CA ASP A 80 -14.24 7.60 1.50
C ASP A 80 -13.51 8.81 2.11
N GLY A 81 -12.36 9.19 1.55
CA GLY A 81 -11.51 10.30 2.04
C GLY A 81 -10.77 9.99 3.35
N VAL A 82 -10.86 8.77 3.85
CA VAL A 82 -10.23 8.31 5.11
C VAL A 82 -9.25 7.18 4.83
N THR A 83 -9.72 6.08 4.25
CA THR A 83 -8.87 4.93 3.90
C THR A 83 -8.28 5.06 2.51
N ASN A 84 -9.03 5.68 1.60
CA ASN A 84 -8.59 5.93 0.24
C ASN A 84 -9.27 7.16 -0.38
N THR A 85 -8.57 7.76 -1.33
CA THR A 85 -9.09 8.85 -2.15
C THR A 85 -8.88 8.52 -3.61
N VAL A 86 -9.96 8.59 -4.40
CA VAL A 86 -9.95 8.39 -5.86
C VAL A 86 -10.26 9.72 -6.54
N THR A 87 -9.34 10.18 -7.38
CA THR A 87 -9.52 11.42 -8.14
C THR A 87 -9.35 11.14 -9.63
N ILE A 88 -10.32 11.57 -10.42
CA ILE A 88 -10.34 11.37 -11.86
C ILE A 88 -10.40 12.74 -12.56
N TYR A 89 -9.50 12.95 -13.51
CA TYR A 89 -9.39 14.18 -14.28
C TYR A 89 -9.57 13.91 -15.76
N SER A 90 -10.32 14.76 -16.42
CA SER A 90 -10.38 14.87 -17.88
C SER A 90 -10.67 16.33 -18.23
N PRO A 91 -9.68 17.06 -18.78
CA PRO A 91 -8.35 16.61 -19.19
C PRO A 91 -7.41 16.27 -18.01
N PRO A 92 -6.32 15.53 -18.26
CA PRO A 92 -5.27 15.28 -17.28
C PRO A 92 -4.63 16.57 -16.76
N ILE A 93 -4.27 16.57 -15.46
CA ILE A 93 -3.62 17.74 -14.83
C ILE A 93 -2.09 17.68 -14.89
N SER A 94 -1.52 16.53 -15.28
CA SER A 94 -0.07 16.32 -15.28
C SER A 94 0.34 15.30 -16.36
N GLY A 95 1.62 15.29 -16.70
CA GLY A 95 2.19 14.38 -17.68
C GLY A 95 2.21 14.94 -19.10
N PHE A 96 2.59 14.09 -20.06
CA PHE A 96 2.76 14.48 -21.47
C PHE A 96 1.44 14.94 -22.12
N TYR A 97 0.30 14.39 -21.70
CA TYR A 97 -1.03 14.68 -22.21
C TYR A 97 -1.83 15.63 -21.31
N ALA A 98 -1.14 16.43 -20.48
CA ALA A 98 -1.80 17.42 -19.65
C ALA A 98 -2.60 18.42 -20.50
N ALA A 99 -3.81 18.76 -20.04
CA ALA A 99 -4.76 19.66 -20.72
C ALA A 99 -5.32 19.16 -22.07
N ASP A 100 -5.09 17.91 -22.46
CA ASP A 100 -5.71 17.30 -23.63
C ASP A 100 -7.00 16.57 -23.26
N ASP A 101 -8.13 17.06 -23.75
CA ASP A 101 -9.48 16.52 -23.45
C ASP A 101 -9.70 15.09 -23.94
N ASN A 102 -8.84 14.56 -24.79
CA ASN A 102 -8.96 13.19 -25.29
C ASN A 102 -8.47 12.15 -24.26
N TYR A 103 -7.87 12.59 -23.16
CA TYR A 103 -7.29 11.70 -22.17
C TYR A 103 -7.99 11.80 -20.82
N VAL A 104 -7.89 10.73 -20.05
CA VAL A 104 -8.37 10.62 -18.67
C VAL A 104 -7.19 10.24 -17.78
N GLN A 105 -7.14 10.82 -16.60
CA GLN A 105 -6.13 10.51 -15.58
C GLN A 105 -6.81 10.13 -14.29
N VAL A 106 -6.36 9.04 -13.67
CA VAL A 106 -6.88 8.55 -12.38
C VAL A 106 -5.74 8.51 -11.37
N PHE A 107 -5.99 9.03 -10.18
CA PHE A 107 -5.14 8.89 -9.01
C PHE A 107 -5.90 8.15 -7.92
N ILE A 108 -5.26 7.15 -7.34
CA ILE A 108 -5.73 6.48 -6.13
C ILE A 108 -4.66 6.64 -5.06
N THR A 109 -5.02 7.31 -3.98
CA THR A 109 -4.18 7.46 -2.79
C THR A 109 -4.76 6.58 -1.68
N THR A 110 -3.93 5.78 -1.03
CA THR A 110 -4.32 4.93 0.08
C THR A 110 -3.55 5.32 1.32
N GLU A 111 -4.23 5.36 2.46
CA GLU A 111 -3.56 5.39 3.76
C GLU A 111 -3.26 3.95 4.17
N SER A 112 -1.98 3.58 4.18
CA SER A 112 -1.54 2.27 4.64
C SER A 112 -1.23 2.35 6.12
N GLU A 113 -2.06 1.68 6.94
CA GLU A 113 -1.75 1.50 8.36
C GLU A 113 -0.55 0.55 8.50
N THR A 114 0.61 1.10 8.79
CA THR A 114 1.81 0.32 9.11
C THR A 114 1.73 -0.14 10.57
N SER A 115 1.26 -1.36 10.79
CA SER A 115 0.95 -1.90 12.12
C SER A 115 2.15 -1.98 13.06
N LEU A 116 3.37 -2.14 12.56
CA LEU A 116 4.58 -2.30 13.40
C LEU A 116 5.32 -0.99 13.64
N ILE A 117 5.31 -0.05 12.72
CA ILE A 117 5.91 1.27 12.94
C ILE A 117 5.15 2.01 14.05
N GLN A 118 3.83 1.87 14.14
CA GLN A 118 3.03 2.45 15.22
C GLN A 118 3.40 1.89 16.60
N PHE A 119 3.77 0.61 16.68
CA PHE A 119 4.19 0.00 17.93
C PHE A 119 5.54 0.54 18.44
N PHE A 120 6.46 0.90 17.53
CA PHE A 120 7.75 1.50 17.86
C PHE A 120 7.73 3.03 17.91
N TYR A 121 6.74 3.67 17.27
CA TYR A 121 6.66 5.13 17.12
C TYR A 121 5.41 5.72 17.81
N SER A 122 4.97 5.13 18.93
CA SER A 122 3.94 5.74 19.78
C SER A 122 4.52 6.89 20.64
N GLY A 123 5.36 7.69 20.06
CA GLY A 123 5.94 8.91 20.59
C GLY A 123 5.38 10.12 19.86
N GLU A 124 4.31 10.70 20.43
CA GLU A 124 3.86 12.09 20.30
C GLU A 124 4.11 12.80 18.95
N THR A 125 3.12 12.81 18.10
CA THR A 125 2.91 13.97 17.22
C THR A 125 1.81 14.82 17.83
N LYS A 126 2.25 15.90 18.49
CA LYS A 126 1.41 17.09 18.71
C LYS A 126 1.36 17.89 17.43
#